data_58ee810e509cfb6de68657f0f2dee5d9
#
_entry.id   58ee810e509cfb6de68657f0f2dee5d9
#
_cell.length_a   1.000
_cell.length_b   1.000
_cell.length_c   1.000
_cell.angle_alpha   90.00
_cell.angle_beta   90.00
_cell.angle_gamma   90.00
#
_symmetry.space_group_name_H-M   'P 1'
#
loop_
_entity.id
_entity.type
_entity.pdbx_description
1 polymer ?
#
loop_
_entity_poly.entity_id
_entity_poly.type
_entity_poly.pdbx_seq_one_letter_code
_entity_poly.pdbx_strand_id
1 'polypeptide(L)'
;VLHYDPILGYDAEAHYAYIDTFSRYLPRRIIIPTSDETREFFNPPIAYVFPAIIQVFCRNLSNSVNLLKSCQPIYGNIGQIFQSFLYIITIAINLKTLKLVLKNNRFSFSYIILTSMLAVNYRTISMIRGEIYILFFMSLLMLLLVRFENKAFIISNKEIFIFGVLIGCLALSRQWAFLLFPSLIIY
;
A
#
# COMPACT_ATOMS: atom_id res chain seq x y z
N VAL A 1 -7.54 -12.85 -8.68
CA VAL A 1 -6.24 -12.20 -8.44
C VAL A 1 -5.12 -13.15 -8.76
N LEU A 2 -5.03 -14.33 -8.13
CA LEU A 2 -3.93 -15.29 -8.29
C LEU A 2 -3.75 -15.88 -9.71
N HIS A 3 -4.74 -15.75 -10.59
CA HIS A 3 -4.63 -16.15 -12.00
C HIS A 3 -4.14 -15.02 -12.91
N TYR A 4 -4.03 -13.81 -12.41
CA TYR A 4 -3.48 -12.70 -13.16
C TYR A 4 -1.97 -12.69 -13.01
N ASP A 5 -1.26 -12.71 -14.12
CA ASP A 5 0.20 -12.61 -14.10
C ASP A 5 0.60 -11.21 -13.59
N PRO A 6 1.29 -11.12 -12.45
CA PRO A 6 1.65 -9.83 -11.85
C PRO A 6 2.59 -9.00 -12.70
N ILE A 7 3.28 -9.61 -13.67
CA ILE A 7 4.20 -8.93 -14.60
C ILE A 7 3.45 -8.27 -15.77
N LEU A 8 2.21 -8.69 -16.04
CA LEU A 8 1.39 -8.09 -17.08
C LEU A 8 0.77 -6.78 -16.60
N GLY A 9 1.09 -5.70 -17.27
CA GLY A 9 0.51 -4.38 -16.99
C GLY A 9 1.29 -3.28 -17.70
N TYR A 10 0.63 -2.16 -17.98
CA TYR A 10 1.22 -1.06 -18.76
C TYR A 10 2.56 -0.54 -18.18
N ASP A 11 2.66 -0.48 -16.86
CA ASP A 11 3.80 0.05 -16.09
C ASP A 11 4.49 -1.03 -15.22
N ALA A 12 4.06 -2.28 -15.34
CA ALA A 12 4.56 -3.36 -14.50
C ALA A 12 6.08 -3.48 -14.57
N GLU A 13 6.67 -3.42 -15.77
CA GLU A 13 8.12 -3.50 -15.97
C GLU A 13 8.87 -2.42 -15.18
N ALA A 14 8.37 -1.18 -15.17
CA ALA A 14 8.98 -0.09 -14.43
C ALA A 14 8.90 -0.27 -12.90
N HIS A 15 7.78 -0.80 -12.39
CA HIS A 15 7.66 -1.17 -10.97
C HIS A 15 8.61 -2.31 -10.59
N TYR A 16 8.76 -3.32 -11.46
CA TYR A 16 9.70 -4.42 -11.24
C TYR A 16 11.15 -3.95 -11.29
N ALA A 17 11.50 -3.05 -12.23
CA ALA A 17 12.82 -2.43 -12.28
C ALA A 17 13.13 -1.65 -10.99
N TYR A 18 12.11 -0.94 -10.44
CA TYR A 18 12.24 -0.27 -9.14
C TYR A 18 12.58 -1.25 -8.02
N ILE A 19 11.84 -2.36 -7.91
CA ILE A 19 12.05 -3.38 -6.89
C ILE A 19 13.43 -4.01 -7.03
N ASP A 20 13.84 -4.37 -8.25
CA ASP A 20 15.13 -5.00 -8.53
C ASP A 20 16.29 -4.07 -8.13
N THR A 21 16.23 -2.79 -8.47
CA THR A 21 17.26 -1.81 -8.10
C THR A 21 17.26 -1.58 -6.59
N PHE A 22 16.11 -1.33 -5.99
CA PHE A 22 15.96 -1.09 -4.55
C PHE A 22 16.47 -2.28 -3.72
N SER A 23 16.18 -3.52 -4.14
CA SER A 23 16.61 -4.74 -3.46
C SER A 23 18.13 -4.99 -3.51
N ARG A 24 18.85 -4.42 -4.51
CA ARG A 24 20.32 -4.60 -4.61
C ARG A 24 21.07 -4.02 -3.42
N TYR A 25 20.55 -2.93 -2.87
CA TYR A 25 21.17 -2.21 -1.76
C TYR A 25 20.67 -2.67 -0.39
N LEU A 26 19.50 -3.32 -0.32
CA LEU A 26 19.01 -3.90 0.92
C LEU A 26 19.82 -5.15 1.34
N PRO A 27 20.03 -5.37 2.65
CA PRO A 27 19.56 -4.55 3.80
C PRO A 27 20.51 -3.43 4.21
N ARG A 28 21.63 -3.25 3.49
CA ARG A 28 22.70 -2.34 3.93
C ARG A 28 22.34 -0.87 3.80
N ARG A 29 21.63 -0.49 2.76
CA ARG A 29 21.24 0.90 2.48
C ARG A 29 19.85 0.96 1.84
N ILE A 30 19.12 2.02 2.14
CA ILE A 30 17.89 2.37 1.45
C ILE A 30 18.26 3.40 0.39
N ILE A 31 18.33 2.97 -0.87
CA ILE A 31 18.64 3.84 -2.01
C ILE A 31 17.44 3.81 -2.95
N ILE A 32 16.88 4.98 -3.20
CA ILE A 32 15.78 5.16 -4.16
C ILE A 32 16.40 5.11 -5.57
N PRO A 33 15.78 4.38 -6.53
CA PRO A 33 16.25 4.34 -7.90
C PRO A 33 16.27 5.72 -8.57
N THR A 34 17.14 5.87 -9.57
CA THR A 34 17.25 7.08 -10.39
C THR A 34 16.39 6.98 -11.65
N SER A 35 16.24 8.10 -12.39
CA SER A 35 15.52 8.15 -13.68
C SER A 35 16.09 7.20 -14.74
N ASP A 36 17.40 6.91 -14.67
CA ASP A 36 18.07 6.01 -15.62
C ASP A 36 17.79 4.54 -15.35
N GLU A 37 17.40 4.20 -14.11
CA GLU A 37 17.15 2.84 -13.67
C GLU A 37 15.68 2.42 -13.82
N THR A 38 14.74 3.36 -13.62
CA THR A 38 13.31 3.11 -13.80
C THR A 38 12.52 4.39 -14.06
N ARG A 39 11.47 4.31 -14.86
CA ARG A 39 10.52 5.42 -15.05
C ARG A 39 9.71 5.76 -13.79
N GLU A 40 9.61 4.84 -12.84
CA GLU A 40 8.88 5.02 -11.57
C GLU A 40 9.76 5.56 -10.44
N PHE A 41 10.95 6.10 -10.74
CA PHE A 41 11.94 6.61 -9.78
C PHE A 41 11.37 7.66 -8.81
N PHE A 42 10.37 8.41 -9.23
CA PHE A 42 9.71 9.44 -8.43
C PHE A 42 8.71 8.89 -7.40
N ASN A 43 8.38 7.61 -7.46
CA ASN A 43 7.45 7.02 -6.50
C ASN A 43 8.11 6.80 -5.14
N PRO A 44 7.41 7.15 -4.06
CA PRO A 44 7.88 6.84 -2.71
C PRO A 44 7.98 5.32 -2.46
N PRO A 45 8.91 4.88 -1.60
CA PRO A 45 9.36 3.49 -1.56
C PRO A 45 8.42 2.50 -0.85
N ILE A 46 7.41 2.94 -0.08
CA ILE A 46 6.68 2.03 0.83
C ILE A 46 6.02 0.84 0.13
N ALA A 47 5.54 1.05 -1.11
CA ALA A 47 4.92 -0.02 -1.91
C ALA A 47 5.93 -1.09 -2.37
N TYR A 48 7.21 -0.72 -2.44
CA TYR A 48 8.28 -1.56 -2.97
C TYR A 48 9.10 -2.25 -1.88
N VAL A 49 8.99 -1.80 -0.62
CA VAL A 49 9.76 -2.36 0.52
C VAL A 49 9.48 -3.85 0.68
N PHE A 50 8.21 -4.24 0.75
CA PHE A 50 7.85 -5.64 0.97
C PHE A 50 8.29 -6.55 -0.18
N PRO A 51 7.98 -6.27 -1.47
CA PRO A 51 8.49 -7.05 -2.59
C PRO A 51 10.02 -7.09 -2.65
N ALA A 52 10.71 -5.99 -2.35
CA ALA A 52 12.17 -5.95 -2.34
C ALA A 52 12.79 -6.84 -1.26
N ILE A 53 12.17 -6.94 -0.09
CA ILE A 53 12.58 -7.88 0.97
C ILE A 53 12.45 -9.32 0.45
N ILE A 54 11.34 -9.68 -0.18
CA ILE A 54 11.15 -11.02 -0.78
C ILE A 54 12.20 -11.28 -1.86
N GLN A 55 12.51 -10.29 -2.69
CA GLN A 55 13.57 -10.38 -3.69
C GLN A 55 14.94 -10.69 -3.06
N VAL A 56 15.30 -10.00 -1.96
CA VAL A 56 16.55 -10.26 -1.22
C VAL A 56 16.58 -11.70 -0.70
N PHE A 57 15.48 -12.18 -0.12
CA PHE A 57 15.39 -13.57 0.36
C PHE A 57 15.52 -14.57 -0.79
N CYS A 58 14.81 -14.38 -1.89
CA CYS A 58 14.91 -15.26 -3.06
C CYS A 58 16.34 -15.32 -3.59
N ARG A 59 17.01 -14.18 -3.72
CA ARG A 59 18.40 -14.10 -4.18
C ARG A 59 19.38 -14.81 -3.24
N ASN A 60 19.19 -14.70 -1.93
CA ASN A 60 20.09 -15.31 -0.95
C ASN A 60 19.92 -16.84 -0.88
N LEU A 61 18.71 -17.35 -1.13
CA LEU A 61 18.44 -18.80 -1.19
C LEU A 61 19.01 -19.45 -2.44
N SER A 62 19.22 -18.69 -3.49
CA SER A 62 19.67 -19.19 -4.77
C SER A 62 21.06 -18.60 -5.07
N ASN A 63 22.10 -19.36 -4.78
CA ASN A 63 23.53 -18.97 -4.85
C ASN A 63 24.06 -18.51 -6.23
N SER A 64 23.22 -18.06 -7.17
CA SER A 64 23.61 -17.63 -8.50
C SER A 64 23.22 -16.18 -8.84
N VAL A 65 24.16 -15.47 -9.44
CA VAL A 65 24.11 -14.02 -9.72
C VAL A 65 23.07 -13.62 -10.78
N ASN A 66 22.58 -14.57 -11.60
CA ASN A 66 21.65 -14.29 -12.72
C ASN A 66 20.16 -14.37 -12.37
N LEU A 67 19.80 -14.33 -11.09
CA LEU A 67 18.46 -14.67 -10.59
C LEU A 67 17.51 -13.50 -10.34
N LEU A 68 17.89 -12.24 -10.62
CA LEU A 68 16.99 -11.12 -10.42
C LEU A 68 15.67 -11.31 -11.17
N LYS A 69 15.72 -11.67 -12.45
CA LYS A 69 14.52 -11.91 -13.26
C LYS A 69 13.78 -13.19 -12.90
N SER A 70 14.46 -14.23 -12.46
CA SER A 70 13.80 -15.49 -12.05
C SER A 70 13.03 -15.39 -10.74
N CYS A 71 13.38 -14.43 -9.87
CA CYS A 71 12.66 -14.16 -8.64
C CYS A 71 11.41 -13.27 -8.84
N GLN A 72 11.27 -12.59 -10.00
CA GLN A 72 10.13 -11.68 -10.27
C GLN A 72 8.76 -12.35 -10.11
N PRO A 73 8.48 -13.55 -10.66
CA PRO A 73 7.20 -14.21 -10.45
C PRO A 73 6.92 -14.50 -8.97
N ILE A 74 7.96 -14.86 -8.21
CA ILE A 74 7.84 -15.22 -6.79
C ILE A 74 7.41 -14.00 -5.97
N TYR A 75 8.16 -12.90 -6.02
CA TYR A 75 7.81 -11.72 -5.24
C TYR A 75 6.58 -11.01 -5.81
N GLY A 76 6.28 -11.15 -7.09
CA GLY A 76 5.06 -10.67 -7.71
C GLY A 76 3.82 -11.35 -7.13
N ASN A 77 3.79 -12.68 -7.11
CA ASN A 77 2.68 -13.46 -6.54
C ASN A 77 2.52 -13.22 -5.03
N ILE A 78 3.62 -13.19 -4.28
CA ILE A 78 3.60 -12.91 -2.84
C ILE A 78 3.10 -11.46 -2.62
N GLY A 79 3.52 -10.51 -3.46
CA GLY A 79 3.03 -9.13 -3.44
C GLY A 79 1.52 -9.04 -3.65
N GLN A 80 0.96 -9.78 -4.62
CA GLN A 80 -0.49 -9.86 -4.85
C GLN A 80 -1.24 -10.41 -3.63
N ILE A 81 -0.73 -11.46 -3.00
CA ILE A 81 -1.33 -12.05 -1.79
C ILE A 81 -1.32 -11.01 -0.66
N PHE A 82 -0.20 -10.34 -0.46
CA PHE A 82 -0.05 -9.32 0.57
C PHE A 82 -0.98 -8.11 0.33
N GLN A 83 -1.08 -7.61 -0.89
CA GLN A 83 -1.99 -6.53 -1.25
C GLN A 83 -3.46 -6.93 -1.11
N SER A 84 -3.80 -8.17 -1.44
CA SER A 84 -5.14 -8.72 -1.21
C SER A 84 -5.50 -8.73 0.27
N PHE A 85 -4.55 -9.11 1.12
CA PHE A 85 -4.71 -9.09 2.57
C PHE A 85 -4.88 -7.67 3.11
N LEU A 86 -4.06 -6.72 2.65
CA LEU A 86 -4.23 -5.30 3.00
C LEU A 86 -5.61 -4.78 2.58
N TYR A 87 -6.11 -5.18 1.42
CA TYR A 87 -7.43 -4.77 0.95
C TYR A 87 -8.55 -5.30 1.85
N ILE A 88 -8.48 -6.58 2.25
CA ILE A 88 -9.46 -7.17 3.19
C ILE A 88 -9.45 -6.41 4.52
N ILE A 89 -8.27 -6.11 5.06
CA ILE A 89 -8.15 -5.31 6.29
C ILE A 89 -8.72 -3.91 6.10
N THR A 90 -8.47 -3.28 4.95
CA THR A 90 -9.02 -1.96 4.61
C THR A 90 -10.54 -1.97 4.62
N ILE A 91 -11.18 -2.97 4.02
CA ILE A 91 -12.64 -3.14 4.08
C ILE A 91 -13.12 -3.27 5.52
N ALA A 92 -12.46 -4.09 6.33
CA ALA A 92 -12.83 -4.27 7.74
C ALA A 92 -12.71 -2.97 8.56
N ILE A 93 -11.66 -2.18 8.33
CA ILE A 93 -11.46 -0.87 8.96
C ILE A 93 -12.58 0.09 8.54
N ASN A 94 -12.89 0.18 7.25
CA ASN A 94 -13.93 1.06 6.73
C ASN A 94 -15.32 0.67 7.23
N LEU A 95 -15.62 -0.62 7.34
CA LEU A 95 -16.87 -1.12 7.95
C LEU A 95 -16.96 -0.69 9.42
N LYS A 96 -15.85 -0.76 10.16
CA LYS A 96 -15.81 -0.29 11.55
C LYS A 96 -16.05 1.21 11.65
N THR A 97 -15.43 1.99 10.77
CA THR A 97 -15.61 3.44 10.69
C THR A 97 -17.06 3.80 10.36
N LEU A 98 -17.66 3.14 9.35
CA LEU A 98 -19.05 3.34 8.98
C LEU A 98 -20.02 3.04 10.16
N LYS A 99 -19.78 1.97 10.91
CA LYS A 99 -20.60 1.64 12.09
C LYS A 99 -20.49 2.69 13.19
N LEU A 100 -19.32 3.31 13.36
CA LEU A 100 -19.13 4.38 14.35
C LEU A 100 -19.86 5.67 13.94
N VAL A 101 -19.92 5.97 12.64
CA VAL A 101 -20.55 7.19 12.10
C VAL A 101 -22.06 7.02 11.94
N LEU A 102 -22.49 5.97 11.25
CA LEU A 102 -23.89 5.84 10.80
C LEU A 102 -24.79 5.07 11.76
N LYS A 103 -24.23 4.34 12.72
CA LYS A 103 -24.96 3.51 13.70
C LYS A 103 -25.97 2.54 13.07
N ASN A 104 -25.89 2.27 11.75
CA ASN A 104 -26.83 1.46 10.99
C ASN A 104 -26.10 0.40 10.16
N ASN A 105 -26.48 -0.88 10.33
CA ASN A 105 -25.83 -2.01 9.64
C ASN A 105 -26.22 -2.14 8.15
N ARG A 106 -27.31 -1.53 7.68
CA ARG A 106 -27.75 -1.63 6.28
C ARG A 106 -26.71 -1.05 5.32
N PHE A 107 -26.07 0.05 5.69
CA PHE A 107 -24.99 0.67 4.88
C PHE A 107 -23.73 -0.21 4.78
N SER A 108 -23.48 -1.07 5.77
CA SER A 108 -22.34 -1.98 5.73
C SER A 108 -22.42 -2.98 4.58
N PHE A 109 -23.62 -3.51 4.32
CA PHE A 109 -23.85 -4.44 3.20
C PHE A 109 -23.69 -3.75 1.84
N SER A 110 -24.30 -2.58 1.67
CA SER A 110 -24.15 -1.78 0.44
C SER A 110 -22.70 -1.39 0.18
N TYR A 111 -21.94 -1.05 1.21
CA TYR A 111 -20.50 -0.76 1.08
C TYR A 111 -19.71 -1.96 0.59
N ILE A 112 -19.93 -3.17 1.12
CA ILE A 112 -19.26 -4.39 0.67
C ILE A 112 -19.56 -4.67 -0.79
N ILE A 113 -20.83 -4.61 -1.19
CA ILE A 113 -21.22 -4.82 -2.59
C ILE A 113 -20.53 -3.80 -3.49
N LEU A 114 -20.62 -2.52 -3.17
CA LEU A 114 -20.05 -1.45 -3.99
C LEU A 114 -18.54 -1.62 -4.16
N THR A 115 -17.81 -1.87 -3.07
CA THR A 115 -16.36 -2.04 -3.13
C THR A 115 -15.94 -3.30 -3.89
N SER A 116 -16.70 -4.40 -3.78
CA SER A 116 -16.40 -5.63 -4.51
C SER A 116 -16.72 -5.54 -6.02
N MET A 117 -17.65 -4.66 -6.42
CA MET A 117 -18.01 -4.47 -7.83
C MET A 117 -17.08 -3.48 -8.57
N LEU A 118 -16.27 -2.69 -7.88
CA LEU A 118 -15.37 -1.73 -8.52
C LEU A 118 -14.16 -2.43 -9.14
N ALA A 119 -14.16 -2.53 -10.47
CA ALA A 119 -13.06 -3.14 -11.24
C ALA A 119 -11.69 -2.49 -10.97
N VAL A 120 -11.66 -1.20 -10.62
CA VAL A 120 -10.42 -0.50 -10.26
C VAL A 120 -9.75 -1.11 -9.02
N ASN A 121 -10.53 -1.58 -8.05
CA ASN A 121 -9.98 -2.23 -6.86
C ASN A 121 -9.30 -3.56 -7.21
N TYR A 122 -9.90 -4.34 -8.12
CA TYR A 122 -9.30 -5.57 -8.62
C TYR A 122 -7.94 -5.30 -9.30
N ARG A 123 -7.88 -4.30 -10.17
CA ARG A 123 -6.65 -3.89 -10.84
C ARG A 123 -5.57 -3.44 -9.85
N THR A 124 -5.97 -2.69 -8.82
CA THR A 124 -5.07 -2.19 -7.76
C THR A 124 -4.43 -3.34 -6.96
N ILE A 125 -5.15 -4.45 -6.78
CA ILE A 125 -4.66 -5.60 -6.01
C ILE A 125 -3.82 -6.55 -6.87
N SER A 126 -4.14 -6.65 -8.17
CA SER A 126 -3.48 -7.60 -9.08
C SER A 126 -2.09 -7.18 -9.54
N MET A 127 -1.72 -5.92 -9.36
CA MET A 127 -0.41 -5.36 -9.73
C MET A 127 0.29 -4.80 -8.50
N ILE A 128 1.63 -4.76 -8.51
CA ILE A 128 2.38 -4.10 -7.44
C ILE A 128 2.27 -2.59 -7.61
N ARG A 129 1.49 -1.94 -6.74
CA ARG A 129 1.18 -0.52 -6.81
C ARG A 129 1.04 0.13 -5.44
N GLY A 130 1.28 1.46 -5.39
CA GLY A 130 1.16 2.26 -4.17
C GLY A 130 -0.27 2.54 -3.71
N GLU A 131 -1.27 2.41 -4.60
CA GLU A 131 -2.67 2.81 -4.36
C GLU A 131 -3.31 2.04 -3.20
N ILE A 132 -3.01 0.75 -3.07
CA ILE A 132 -3.54 -0.06 -1.96
C ILE A 132 -3.05 0.43 -0.60
N TYR A 133 -1.82 0.90 -0.52
CA TYR A 133 -1.24 1.46 0.71
C TYR A 133 -1.89 2.79 1.06
N ILE A 134 -2.21 3.64 0.06
CA ILE A 134 -2.97 4.87 0.28
C ILE A 134 -4.34 4.55 0.87
N LEU A 135 -5.08 3.61 0.25
CA LEU A 135 -6.39 3.19 0.73
C LEU A 135 -6.31 2.69 2.18
N PHE A 136 -5.30 1.89 2.48
CA PHE A 136 -5.10 1.32 3.82
C PHE A 136 -4.80 2.41 4.86
N PHE A 137 -3.78 3.26 4.62
CA PHE A 137 -3.39 4.30 5.58
C PHE A 137 -4.46 5.38 5.72
N MET A 138 -5.14 5.75 4.62
CA MET A 138 -6.26 6.68 4.68
C MET A 138 -7.42 6.12 5.50
N SER A 139 -7.73 4.83 5.37
CA SER A 139 -8.78 4.17 6.16
C SER A 139 -8.44 4.16 7.66
N LEU A 140 -7.17 3.95 8.01
CA LEU A 140 -6.70 4.04 9.40
C LEU A 140 -6.80 5.47 9.95
N LEU A 141 -6.41 6.47 9.14
CA LEU A 141 -6.53 7.88 9.50
C LEU A 141 -8.00 8.25 9.75
N MET A 142 -8.91 7.88 8.84
CA MET A 142 -10.34 8.15 9.00
C MET A 142 -10.91 7.50 10.26
N LEU A 143 -10.53 6.24 10.54
CA LEU A 143 -10.93 5.58 11.79
C LEU A 143 -10.44 6.34 13.02
N LEU A 144 -9.20 6.85 12.98
CA LEU A 144 -8.60 7.59 14.08
C LEU A 144 -9.30 8.94 14.29
N LEU A 145 -9.57 9.69 13.21
CA LEU A 145 -10.29 10.96 13.26
C LEU A 145 -11.70 10.79 13.84
N VAL A 146 -12.47 9.80 13.38
CA VAL A 146 -13.80 9.50 13.93
C VAL A 146 -13.72 9.15 15.43
N ARG A 147 -12.65 8.49 15.86
CA ARG A 147 -12.44 8.23 17.30
C ARG A 147 -12.12 9.49 18.07
N PHE A 148 -11.34 10.43 17.51
CA PHE A 148 -11.06 11.72 18.14
C PHE A 148 -12.34 12.53 18.31
N GLU A 149 -13.16 12.60 17.27
CA GLU A 149 -14.46 13.26 17.33
C GLU A 149 -15.36 12.67 18.44
N ASN A 150 -15.46 11.33 18.48
CA ASN A 150 -16.27 10.66 19.53
C ASN A 150 -15.73 10.87 20.95
N LYS A 151 -14.47 11.26 21.12
CA LYS A 151 -13.86 11.62 22.41
C LYS A 151 -13.83 13.12 22.67
N ALA A 152 -14.61 13.92 21.92
CA ALA A 152 -14.58 15.39 22.00
C ALA A 152 -13.13 15.95 21.87
N PHE A 153 -12.31 15.35 21.04
CA PHE A 153 -10.90 15.70 20.78
C PHE A 153 -9.97 15.63 22.01
N ILE A 154 -10.32 14.86 23.02
CA ILE A 154 -9.39 14.54 24.10
C ILE A 154 -8.39 13.51 23.57
N ILE A 155 -7.22 13.99 23.11
CA ILE A 155 -6.23 13.19 22.37
C ILE A 155 -5.02 12.95 23.28
N SER A 156 -4.58 11.69 23.37
CA SER A 156 -3.35 11.32 24.09
C SER A 156 -2.11 11.51 23.22
N ASN A 157 -0.93 11.68 23.84
CA ASN A 157 0.34 11.79 23.12
C ASN A 157 0.62 10.57 22.21
N LYS A 158 0.18 9.37 22.60
CA LYS A 158 0.29 8.16 21.78
C LYS A 158 -0.55 8.25 20.51
N GLU A 159 -1.76 8.78 20.59
CA GLU A 159 -2.65 8.96 19.46
C GLU A 159 -2.12 10.01 18.50
N ILE A 160 -1.53 11.09 19.00
CA ILE A 160 -0.84 12.11 18.18
C ILE A 160 0.33 11.49 17.43
N PHE A 161 1.15 10.69 18.12
CA PHE A 161 2.27 9.98 17.49
C PHE A 161 1.80 9.04 16.38
N ILE A 162 0.77 8.22 16.65
CA ILE A 162 0.19 7.32 15.64
C ILE A 162 -0.35 8.10 14.43
N PHE A 163 -1.01 9.23 14.67
CA PHE A 163 -1.52 10.11 13.62
C PHE A 163 -0.37 10.62 12.72
N GLY A 164 0.72 11.11 13.32
CA GLY A 164 1.90 11.54 12.57
C GLY A 164 2.55 10.42 11.75
N VAL A 165 2.66 9.21 12.33
CA VAL A 165 3.18 8.04 11.61
C VAL A 165 2.29 7.67 10.42
N LEU A 166 0.97 7.68 10.59
CA LEU A 166 0.04 7.37 9.49
C LEU A 166 0.11 8.39 8.35
N ILE A 167 0.25 9.68 8.67
CA ILE A 167 0.47 10.74 7.65
C ILE A 167 1.80 10.50 6.93
N GLY A 168 2.87 10.19 7.65
CA GLY A 168 4.16 9.85 7.04
C GLY A 168 4.07 8.64 6.11
N CYS A 169 3.42 7.57 6.55
CA CYS A 169 3.19 6.38 5.71
C CYS A 169 2.33 6.69 4.48
N LEU A 170 1.32 7.54 4.62
CA LEU A 170 0.49 7.99 3.51
C LEU A 170 1.31 8.76 2.47
N ALA A 171 2.15 9.71 2.93
CA ALA A 171 3.07 10.45 2.06
C ALA A 171 4.06 9.54 1.32
N LEU A 172 4.54 8.48 2.00
CA LEU A 172 5.47 7.50 1.44
C LEU A 172 4.80 6.44 0.57
N SER A 173 3.47 6.45 0.43
CA SER A 173 2.75 5.46 -0.39
C SER A 173 2.77 5.84 -1.88
N ARG A 174 2.53 7.09 -2.23
CA ARG A 174 2.60 7.61 -3.58
C ARG A 174 2.68 9.14 -3.58
N GLN A 175 3.33 9.71 -4.59
CA GLN A 175 3.53 11.16 -4.68
C GLN A 175 2.21 11.97 -4.64
N TRP A 176 1.14 11.52 -5.32
CA TRP A 176 -0.12 12.24 -5.34
C TRP A 176 -0.94 12.12 -4.04
N ALA A 177 -0.49 11.32 -3.06
CA ALA A 177 -1.10 11.30 -1.74
C ALA A 177 -1.06 12.67 -1.03
N PHE A 178 -0.14 13.56 -1.42
CA PHE A 178 -0.12 14.96 -0.92
C PHE A 178 -1.40 15.74 -1.20
N LEU A 179 -2.17 15.37 -2.23
CA LEU A 179 -3.46 16.01 -2.53
C LEU A 179 -4.52 15.77 -1.44
N LEU A 180 -4.30 14.80 -0.56
CA LEU A 180 -5.18 14.52 0.58
C LEU A 180 -4.89 15.42 1.81
N PHE A 181 -3.70 16.02 1.89
CA PHE A 181 -3.29 16.80 3.05
C PHE A 181 -4.10 18.09 3.27
N PRO A 182 -4.48 18.89 2.26
CA PRO A 182 -5.33 20.04 2.50
C PRO A 182 -6.64 19.71 3.21
N SER A 183 -7.28 18.57 2.87
CA SER A 183 -8.51 18.14 3.53
C SER A 183 -8.29 17.72 5.00
N LEU A 184 -7.10 17.21 5.33
CA LEU A 184 -6.75 16.85 6.70
C LEU A 184 -6.39 18.06 7.58
N ILE A 185 -5.94 19.17 6.96
CA ILE A 185 -5.62 20.41 7.69
C ILE A 185 -6.90 21.21 8.03
N ILE A 186 -7.92 21.13 7.17
CA ILE A 186 -9.19 21.85 7.35
C ILE A 186 -10.08 21.15 8.39
N TYR A 187 -9.92 19.86 8.58
CA TYR A 187 -10.65 19.06 9.58
C TYR A 187 -10.18 19.36 11.00
#